data_2a6d1a9e79a60351afbc79aa205471c7
#
_entry.id   2a6d1a9e79a60351afbc79aa205471c7
#
_cell.length_a   1.000
_cell.length_b   1.000
_cell.length_c   1.000
_cell.angle_alpha   90.00
_cell.angle_beta   90.00
_cell.angle_gamma   90.00
#
_symmetry.space_group_name_H-M   'P 1'
#
loop_
_entity.id
_entity.type
_entity.pdbx_description
1 polymer ?
#
loop_
_entity_poly.entity_id
_entity_poly.type
_entity_poly.pdbx_seq_one_letter_code
_entity_poly.pdbx_strand_id
1 'polypeptide(L)'
;TAIVPETRPVKPKDGTRRWTLADSGLLSLAYVWRDRFNSKKKGEQRYLELRDQVKTQDAAVFKARTINAKPRKYAHRTHASVATQPWRGLLSLGTLATDETLVAIGQSRHLGGGLLVPHDVSKDDFERMIQKEKHSNDK
;
A
#
# COMPACT_ATOMS: atom_id res chain seq x y z
N THR A 1 -1.28 -8.92 9.08
CA THR A 1 -1.27 -9.16 7.61
C THR A 1 -2.41 -8.42 6.98
N ALA A 2 -2.11 -7.42 6.15
CA ALA A 2 -3.12 -6.68 5.40
C ALA A 2 -3.50 -7.43 4.12
N ILE A 3 -4.78 -7.42 3.77
CA ILE A 3 -5.26 -7.90 2.49
C ILE A 3 -5.55 -6.68 1.63
N VAL A 4 -4.90 -6.62 0.49
CA VAL A 4 -5.08 -5.53 -0.48
C VAL A 4 -5.87 -6.09 -1.65
N PRO A 5 -6.97 -5.45 -2.07
CA PRO A 5 -7.63 -5.84 -3.29
C PRO A 5 -6.61 -5.75 -4.43
N GLU A 6 -6.55 -6.80 -5.23
CA GLU A 6 -5.70 -6.80 -6.42
C GLU A 6 -6.27 -5.78 -7.41
N THR A 7 -5.65 -4.62 -7.47
CA THR A 7 -5.82 -3.75 -8.61
C THR A 7 -5.04 -4.41 -9.73
N ARG A 8 -5.74 -4.91 -10.75
CA ARG A 8 -5.07 -5.51 -11.91
C ARG A 8 -4.01 -4.56 -12.41
N PRO A 9 -2.76 -5.02 -12.53
CA PRO A 9 -1.71 -4.16 -13.04
C PRO A 9 -2.12 -3.71 -14.44
N VAL A 10 -2.29 -2.42 -14.61
CA VAL A 10 -2.41 -1.82 -15.93
C VAL A 10 -1.15 -2.21 -16.66
N LYS A 11 -1.30 -2.91 -17.78
CA LYS A 11 -0.19 -3.00 -18.74
C LYS A 11 -0.10 -1.62 -19.38
N PRO A 12 0.92 -0.82 -19.09
CA PRO A 12 1.03 0.48 -19.71
C PRO A 12 1.19 0.26 -21.20
N LYS A 13 0.38 0.95 -21.98
CA LYS A 13 0.52 0.95 -23.46
C LYS A 13 1.77 1.70 -23.93
N ASP A 14 2.42 2.41 -23.05
CA ASP A 14 3.43 3.43 -23.30
C ASP A 14 4.75 3.23 -22.54
N GLY A 15 5.03 2.02 -22.05
CA GLY A 15 6.29 1.73 -21.35
C GLY A 15 6.38 2.29 -19.92
N THR A 16 5.30 2.85 -19.37
CA THR A 16 5.28 3.34 -18.01
C THR A 16 5.37 2.20 -16.99
N ARG A 17 5.83 2.52 -15.81
CA ARG A 17 6.10 1.57 -14.73
C ARG A 17 4.88 0.71 -14.38
N ARG A 18 5.10 -0.59 -14.30
CA ARG A 18 4.10 -1.57 -13.87
C ARG A 18 3.67 -1.31 -12.43
N TRP A 19 2.36 -1.44 -12.15
CA TRP A 19 1.81 -1.40 -10.80
C TRP A 19 2.41 -2.48 -9.90
N THR A 20 2.85 -2.11 -8.71
CA THR A 20 3.50 -3.01 -7.75
C THR A 20 2.64 -3.24 -6.52
N LEU A 21 3.03 -4.21 -5.69
CA LEU A 21 2.41 -4.44 -4.40
C LEU A 21 2.60 -3.26 -3.45
N ALA A 22 3.74 -2.55 -3.55
CA ALA A 22 3.98 -1.32 -2.80
C ALA A 22 3.00 -0.21 -3.19
N ASP A 23 2.70 -0.05 -4.49
CA ASP A 23 1.68 0.89 -4.96
C ASP A 23 0.29 0.58 -4.39
N SER A 24 -0.04 -0.71 -4.28
CA SER A 24 -1.29 -1.15 -3.63
C SER A 24 -1.32 -0.79 -2.14
N GLY A 25 -0.18 -0.89 -1.46
CA GLY A 25 -0.02 -0.46 -0.08
C GLY A 25 -0.27 1.05 0.08
N LEU A 26 0.35 1.86 -0.77
CA LEU A 26 0.15 3.32 -0.78
C LEU A 26 -1.32 3.69 -1.08
N LEU A 27 -1.93 3.03 -2.05
CA LEU A 27 -3.36 3.23 -2.33
C LEU A 27 -4.24 2.89 -1.13
N SER A 28 -3.87 1.87 -0.35
CA SER A 28 -4.59 1.52 0.88
C SER A 28 -4.49 2.62 1.93
N LEU A 29 -3.36 3.32 2.02
CA LEU A 29 -3.21 4.52 2.85
C LEU A 29 -4.13 5.65 2.38
N ALA A 30 -4.23 5.89 1.07
CA ALA A 30 -5.17 6.88 0.54
C ALA A 30 -6.61 6.61 0.97
N TYR A 31 -7.02 5.35 1.05
CA TYR A 31 -8.37 4.99 1.52
C TYR A 31 -8.57 5.13 3.04
N VAL A 32 -7.50 5.08 3.83
CA VAL A 32 -7.58 5.40 5.26
C VAL A 32 -7.78 6.89 5.46
N TRP A 33 -7.04 7.72 4.76
CA TRP A 33 -7.11 9.19 4.82
C TRP A 33 -7.95 9.77 3.66
N ARG A 34 -9.07 9.13 3.32
CA ARG A 34 -9.94 9.52 2.20
C ARG A 34 -10.45 10.96 2.26
N ASP A 35 -10.47 11.57 3.44
CA ASP A 35 -10.88 12.96 3.63
C ASP A 35 -9.77 13.94 3.23
N ARG A 36 -8.51 13.48 3.19
CA ARG A 36 -7.35 14.25 2.71
C ARG A 36 -7.07 14.03 1.23
N PHE A 37 -7.35 12.82 0.73
CA PHE A 37 -7.02 12.41 -0.64
C PHE A 37 -8.28 12.18 -1.45
N ASN A 38 -8.41 12.88 -2.55
CA ASN A 38 -9.50 12.69 -3.48
C ASN A 38 -9.02 12.79 -4.92
N SER A 39 -9.81 12.26 -5.83
CA SER A 39 -9.55 12.36 -7.26
C SER A 39 -10.87 12.44 -8.01
N LYS A 40 -10.96 13.36 -8.95
CA LYS A 40 -12.08 13.48 -9.90
C LYS A 40 -11.96 12.50 -11.07
N LYS A 41 -10.80 11.85 -11.23
CA LYS A 41 -10.56 10.87 -12.28
C LYS A 41 -11.32 9.57 -11.99
N LYS A 42 -11.49 8.74 -13.02
CA LYS A 42 -12.18 7.45 -12.94
C LYS A 42 -11.21 6.31 -13.29
N GLY A 43 -11.55 5.10 -12.84
CA GLY A 43 -10.79 3.90 -13.16
C GLY A 43 -9.35 3.96 -12.68
N GLU A 44 -8.45 3.50 -13.50
CA GLU A 44 -7.02 3.34 -13.19
C GLU A 44 -6.31 4.67 -12.91
N GLN A 45 -6.66 5.72 -13.63
CA GLN A 45 -6.08 7.05 -13.41
C GLN A 45 -6.37 7.60 -12.02
N ARG A 46 -7.52 7.25 -11.45
CA ARG A 46 -7.84 7.57 -10.07
C ARG A 46 -6.87 6.91 -9.10
N TYR A 47 -6.54 5.65 -9.31
CA TYR A 47 -5.62 4.91 -8.43
C TYR A 47 -4.20 5.46 -8.49
N LEU A 48 -3.73 5.80 -9.69
CA LEU A 48 -2.43 6.45 -9.87
C LEU A 48 -2.36 7.78 -9.13
N GLU A 49 -3.36 8.63 -9.32
CA GLU A 49 -3.39 9.94 -8.68
C GLU A 49 -3.44 9.86 -7.15
N LEU A 50 -4.28 8.98 -6.59
CA LEU A 50 -4.36 8.78 -5.14
C LEU A 50 -3.05 8.25 -4.56
N ARG A 51 -2.40 7.28 -5.23
CA ARG A 51 -1.08 6.80 -4.85
C ARG A 51 -0.04 7.92 -4.84
N ASP A 52 -0.03 8.74 -5.88
CA ASP A 52 0.96 9.82 -6.02
C ASP A 52 0.73 10.91 -4.98
N GLN A 53 -0.52 11.25 -4.66
CA GLN A 53 -0.85 12.15 -3.55
C GLN A 53 -0.32 11.62 -2.20
N VAL A 54 -0.41 10.33 -1.94
CA VAL A 54 0.16 9.72 -0.72
C VAL A 54 1.68 9.84 -0.71
N LYS A 55 2.34 9.64 -1.84
CA LYS A 55 3.80 9.80 -1.95
C LYS A 55 4.28 11.22 -1.62
N THR A 56 3.49 12.25 -1.92
CA THR A 56 3.85 13.63 -1.55
C THR A 56 3.87 13.87 -0.04
N GLN A 57 3.38 12.94 0.76
CA GLN A 57 3.42 12.96 2.22
C GLN A 57 4.63 12.21 2.80
N ASP A 58 5.65 11.94 2.00
CA ASP A 58 6.82 11.12 2.37
C ASP A 58 6.45 9.70 2.83
N ALA A 59 5.26 9.23 2.46
CA ALA A 59 4.85 7.87 2.73
C ALA A 59 5.48 6.89 1.73
N ALA A 60 5.95 5.76 2.25
CA ALA A 60 6.60 4.73 1.46
C ALA A 60 6.28 3.32 1.95
N VAL A 61 6.37 2.35 1.06
CA VAL A 61 6.19 0.93 1.38
C VAL A 61 7.42 0.16 0.94
N PHE A 62 8.09 -0.48 1.90
CA PHE A 62 9.32 -1.22 1.69
C PHE A 62 9.11 -2.71 1.88
N LYS A 63 9.91 -3.52 1.19
CA LYS A 63 9.96 -4.98 1.35
C LYS A 63 8.57 -5.63 1.23
N ALA A 64 7.68 -5.05 0.43
CA ALA A 64 6.36 -5.58 0.19
C ALA A 64 6.46 -6.94 -0.51
N ARG A 65 5.86 -7.96 0.10
CA ARG A 65 5.86 -9.33 -0.44
C ARG A 65 4.57 -10.05 -0.12
N THR A 66 4.13 -10.86 -1.05
CA THR A 66 2.98 -11.75 -0.84
C THR A 66 3.30 -12.81 0.20
N ILE A 67 2.28 -13.26 0.89
CA ILE A 67 2.36 -14.37 1.85
C ILE A 67 1.62 -15.54 1.24
N ASN A 68 2.27 -16.71 1.23
CA ASN A 68 1.62 -17.94 0.80
C ASN A 68 0.66 -18.43 1.91
N ALA A 69 -0.53 -17.87 1.94
CA ALA A 69 -1.58 -18.22 2.87
C ALA A 69 -2.93 -18.20 2.16
N LYS A 70 -3.83 -19.06 2.61
CA LYS A 70 -5.20 -19.10 2.06
C LYS A 70 -5.88 -17.76 2.34
N PRO A 71 -6.29 -16.98 1.33
CA PRO A 71 -6.90 -15.66 1.53
C PRO A 71 -8.13 -15.68 2.44
N ARG A 72 -8.90 -16.76 2.40
CA ARG A 72 -10.10 -16.96 3.25
C ARG A 72 -9.84 -16.92 4.76
N LYS A 73 -8.61 -17.16 5.21
CA LYS A 73 -8.24 -17.00 6.62
C LYS A 73 -8.19 -15.55 7.08
N TYR A 74 -8.05 -14.61 6.13
CA TYR A 74 -7.82 -13.19 6.39
C TYR A 74 -8.88 -12.29 5.77
N ALA A 75 -9.69 -12.82 4.85
CA ALA A 75 -10.73 -12.08 4.16
C ALA A 75 -12.10 -12.51 4.66
N HIS A 76 -12.78 -11.61 5.36
CA HIS A 76 -14.16 -11.81 5.74
C HIS A 76 -15.07 -11.24 4.65
N ARG A 77 -15.98 -12.05 4.12
CA ARG A 77 -17.04 -11.65 3.17
C ARG A 77 -16.58 -10.91 1.92
N THR A 78 -15.46 -11.32 1.35
CA THR A 78 -15.10 -10.85 0.01
C THR A 78 -15.95 -11.59 -1.03
N HIS A 79 -16.45 -10.87 -2.01
CA HIS A 79 -17.12 -11.50 -3.16
C HIS A 79 -16.13 -12.43 -3.87
N ALA A 80 -16.59 -13.58 -4.36
CA ALA A 80 -15.72 -14.59 -4.98
C ALA A 80 -14.93 -14.07 -6.20
N SER A 81 -15.43 -13.01 -6.86
CA SER A 81 -14.75 -12.36 -7.99
C SER A 81 -13.64 -11.39 -7.58
N VAL A 82 -13.51 -11.08 -6.29
CA VAL A 82 -12.47 -10.17 -5.81
C VAL A 82 -11.25 -10.99 -5.46
N ALA A 83 -10.19 -10.84 -6.24
CA ALA A 83 -8.90 -11.41 -5.91
C ALA A 83 -8.33 -10.72 -4.68
N THR A 84 -8.02 -11.49 -3.64
CA THR A 84 -7.42 -10.99 -2.42
C THR A 84 -6.08 -11.69 -2.22
N GLN A 85 -5.03 -10.91 -1.97
CA GLN A 85 -3.69 -11.44 -1.75
C GLN A 85 -3.16 -10.94 -0.40
N PRO A 86 -2.94 -11.86 0.57
CA PRO A 86 -2.25 -11.50 1.80
C PRO A 86 -0.83 -11.05 1.50
N TRP A 87 -0.40 -9.99 2.16
CA TRP A 87 0.94 -9.45 1.98
C TRP A 87 1.49 -8.89 3.30
N ARG A 88 2.77 -8.69 3.34
CA ARG A 88 3.46 -7.98 4.43
C ARG A 88 4.48 -7.00 3.85
N GLY A 89 4.79 -5.97 4.60
CA GLY A 89 5.78 -4.96 4.26
C GLY A 89 6.05 -4.07 5.44
N LEU A 90 7.03 -3.19 5.28
CA LEU A 90 7.28 -2.08 6.19
C LEU A 90 6.67 -0.83 5.55
N LEU A 91 5.99 -0.02 6.34
CA LEU A 91 5.37 1.22 5.88
C LEU A 91 5.97 2.38 6.66
N SER A 92 6.47 3.38 5.93
CA SER A 92 6.66 4.72 6.46
C SER A 92 5.40 5.51 6.16
N LEU A 93 4.84 6.16 7.17
CA LEU A 93 3.63 6.96 7.02
C LEU A 93 3.94 8.42 6.71
N GLY A 94 5.23 8.81 6.76
CA GLY A 94 5.65 10.18 6.52
C GLY A 94 4.88 11.16 7.42
N THR A 95 4.32 12.20 6.83
CA THR A 95 3.55 13.24 7.53
C THR A 95 2.08 12.86 7.79
N LEU A 96 1.67 11.64 7.44
CA LEU A 96 0.28 11.20 7.60
C LEU A 96 -0.08 10.82 9.03
N ALA A 97 0.90 10.43 9.82
CA ALA A 97 0.68 9.96 11.18
C ALA A 97 1.68 10.55 12.15
N THR A 98 1.25 10.64 13.41
CA THR A 98 2.09 10.91 14.58
C THR A 98 2.39 9.61 15.31
N ASP A 99 3.27 9.63 16.30
CA ASP A 99 3.63 8.46 17.11
C ASP A 99 2.43 7.83 17.84
N GLU A 100 1.37 8.62 18.08
CA GLU A 100 0.14 8.17 18.74
C GLU A 100 -0.90 7.60 17.77
N THR A 101 -0.62 7.57 16.48
CA THR A 101 -1.61 7.19 15.47
C THR A 101 -1.65 5.67 15.29
N LEU A 102 -2.78 5.04 15.58
CA LEU A 102 -3.06 3.66 15.22
C LEU A 102 -3.67 3.60 13.83
N VAL A 103 -3.08 2.80 12.96
CA VAL A 103 -3.52 2.66 11.58
C VAL A 103 -3.78 1.20 11.23
N ALA A 104 -4.90 0.96 10.57
CA ALA A 104 -5.18 -0.33 9.95
C ALA A 104 -5.49 -0.14 8.46
N ILE A 105 -4.88 -0.95 7.62
CA ILE A 105 -5.02 -0.88 6.16
C ILE A 105 -5.64 -2.15 5.58
N GLY A 106 -6.15 -2.06 4.36
CA GLY A 106 -6.70 -3.18 3.63
C GLY A 106 -8.19 -3.43 3.91
N GLN A 107 -8.74 -4.43 3.24
CA GLN A 107 -10.18 -4.72 3.27
C GLN A 107 -10.70 -5.17 4.62
N SER A 108 -9.89 -5.90 5.39
CA SER A 108 -10.28 -6.45 6.68
C SER A 108 -10.01 -5.52 7.87
N ARG A 109 -9.70 -4.25 7.63
CA ARG A 109 -9.32 -3.30 8.68
C ARG A 109 -10.40 -3.13 9.76
N HIS A 110 -11.67 -3.19 9.39
CA HIS A 110 -12.80 -3.09 10.32
C HIS A 110 -12.96 -4.31 11.23
N LEU A 111 -12.23 -5.39 10.94
CA LEU A 111 -12.25 -6.64 11.68
C LEU A 111 -10.88 -6.93 12.35
N GLY A 112 -10.09 -5.88 12.55
CA GLY A 112 -8.76 -5.98 13.15
C GLY A 112 -7.65 -6.48 12.21
N GLY A 113 -7.97 -6.74 10.94
CA GLY A 113 -6.95 -7.08 9.96
C GLY A 113 -6.14 -5.86 9.53
N GLY A 114 -4.86 -6.07 9.22
CA GLY A 114 -4.00 -5.02 8.67
C GLY A 114 -3.58 -3.92 9.64
N LEU A 115 -3.70 -4.14 10.94
CA LEU A 115 -3.17 -3.24 11.95
C LEU A 115 -1.67 -3.08 11.75
N LEU A 116 -1.21 -1.84 11.66
CA LEU A 116 0.21 -1.52 11.63
C LEU A 116 0.76 -1.54 13.04
N VAL A 117 1.87 -2.24 13.22
CA VAL A 117 2.59 -2.33 14.49
C VAL A 117 3.87 -1.50 14.34
N PRO A 118 4.17 -0.60 15.30
CA PRO A 118 5.42 0.13 15.30
C PRO A 118 6.61 -0.82 15.17
N HIS A 119 7.60 -0.43 14.39
CA HIS A 119 8.81 -1.20 14.18
C HIS A 119 9.99 -0.24 14.11
N ASP A 120 10.88 -0.37 15.09
CA ASP A 120 12.07 0.43 15.16
C ASP A 120 13.06 0.01 14.08
N VAL A 121 13.49 0.97 13.29
CA VAL A 121 14.49 0.79 12.24
C VAL A 121 15.61 1.79 12.48
N SER A 122 16.85 1.32 12.41
CA SER A 122 17.98 2.24 12.50
C SER A 122 17.95 3.27 11.36
N LYS A 123 18.50 4.45 11.60
CA LYS A 123 18.58 5.49 10.57
C LYS A 123 19.30 4.98 9.31
N ASP A 124 20.41 4.27 9.48
CA ASP A 124 21.19 3.73 8.36
C ASP A 124 20.40 2.70 7.54
N ASP A 125 19.64 1.83 8.21
CA ASP A 125 18.80 0.85 7.52
C ASP A 125 17.65 1.52 6.78
N PHE A 126 17.07 2.57 7.34
CA PHE A 126 16.03 3.35 6.70
C PHE A 126 16.55 4.06 5.44
N GLU A 127 17.69 4.71 5.52
CA GLU A 127 18.34 5.35 4.37
C GLU A 127 18.66 4.35 3.26
N ARG A 128 19.18 3.15 3.61
CA ARG A 128 19.42 2.06 2.65
C ARG A 128 18.13 1.59 1.98
N MET A 129 17.02 1.53 2.71
CA MET A 129 15.72 1.15 2.14
C MET A 129 15.23 2.19 1.13
N ILE A 130 15.35 3.48 1.44
CA ILE A 130 14.99 4.58 0.52
C ILE A 130 15.84 4.52 -0.76
N GLN A 131 17.14 4.33 -0.64
CA GLN A 131 18.03 4.27 -1.80
C GLN A 131 17.68 3.08 -2.71
N LYS A 132 17.43 1.90 -2.14
CA LYS A 132 17.03 0.72 -2.92
C LYS A 132 15.70 0.93 -3.66
N GLU A 133 14.74 1.59 -3.04
CA GLU A 133 13.45 1.88 -3.65
C GLU A 133 13.60 2.84 -4.84
N LYS A 134 14.46 3.87 -4.72
CA LYS A 134 14.77 4.80 -5.82
C LYS A 134 15.38 4.07 -7.02
N HIS A 135 16.38 3.23 -6.81
CA HIS A 135 17.02 2.45 -7.88
C HIS A 135 16.12 1.39 -8.53
N SER A 136 15.13 0.89 -7.80
CA SER A 136 14.13 -0.04 -8.34
C SER A 136 13.10 0.65 -9.21
N ASN A 137 12.94 1.96 -9.05
CA ASN A 137 11.98 2.77 -9.80
C ASN A 137 12.52 3.28 -11.13
N ASP A 138 13.85 3.30 -11.32
CA ASP A 138 14.54 3.81 -12.50
C ASP A 138 14.80 2.70 -13.56
N LYS A 139 14.35 1.48 -13.32
CA LYS A 139 14.42 0.34 -14.25
C LYS A 139 13.03 -0.10 -14.71
#